data_cdec4d7733daabcfcd5549a42135ab7c
#
_entry.id   cdec4d7733daabcfcd5549a42135ab7c
#
_cell.length_a   1.000
_cell.length_b   1.000
_cell.length_c   1.000
_cell.angle_alpha   90.00
_cell.angle_beta   90.00
_cell.angle_gamma   90.00
#
_symmetry.space_group_name_H-M   'P 1'
#
loop_
_entity.id
_entity.type
_entity.pdbx_description
1 polymer ?
#
loop_
_entity_poly.entity_id
_entity_poly.type
_entity_poly.pdbx_seq_one_letter_code
_entity_poly.pdbx_strand_id
1 'polypeptide(L)'
;MTGLASALPAAALFLFTTVLATYFTSAGRPALLDGLRRRLPPPWRTRLGRVAGGLREALGGWLKAQGLLMLITFGELAAGFLLLRVELSLLLAGLVALVDALPVFGTGTVLLPWAVLALLGGDVRMSVGLLVLYSVISLVRSLREPRLVGARVGL
;
A
#
# COMPACT_ATOMS: atom_id res chain seq x y z
N MET A 1 -19.32 22.10 -3.24
CA MET A 1 -17.85 22.08 -3.04
C MET A 1 -17.41 22.14 -1.57
N THR A 2 -18.32 22.08 -0.62
CA THR A 2 -18.06 22.15 0.83
C THR A 2 -17.67 20.80 1.47
N GLY A 3 -17.94 19.67 0.83
CA GLY A 3 -17.69 18.35 1.39
C GLY A 3 -16.21 17.95 1.46
N LEU A 4 -15.40 18.34 0.49
CA LEU A 4 -13.96 18.00 0.47
C LEU A 4 -13.16 18.83 1.50
N ALA A 5 -13.51 20.09 1.68
CA ALA A 5 -12.84 20.96 2.64
C ALA A 5 -13.09 20.56 4.10
N SER A 6 -14.25 19.97 4.40
CA SER A 6 -14.59 19.45 5.73
C SER A 6 -14.06 18.02 5.97
N ALA A 7 -13.83 17.24 4.91
CA ALA A 7 -13.30 15.88 5.01
C ALA A 7 -11.78 15.85 5.32
N LEU A 8 -11.02 16.84 4.85
CA LEU A 8 -9.57 16.90 5.08
C LEU A 8 -9.19 17.01 6.56
N PRO A 9 -9.80 17.92 7.39
CA PRO A 9 -9.50 17.96 8.81
C PRO A 9 -9.91 16.67 9.54
N ALA A 10 -11.05 16.07 9.17
CA ALA A 10 -11.50 14.82 9.76
C ALA A 10 -10.56 13.65 9.44
N ALA A 11 -10.09 13.55 8.20
CA ALA A 11 -9.11 12.55 7.79
C ALA A 11 -7.76 12.75 8.49
N ALA A 12 -7.31 14.00 8.63
CA ALA A 12 -6.08 14.32 9.35
C ALA A 12 -6.19 13.97 10.84
N LEU A 13 -7.31 14.29 11.50
CA LEU A 13 -7.57 13.91 12.89
C LEU A 13 -7.67 12.39 13.06
N PHE A 14 -8.29 11.69 12.12
CA PHE A 14 -8.37 10.22 12.14
C PHE A 14 -6.99 9.60 12.01
N LEU A 15 -6.15 10.05 11.07
CA LEU A 15 -4.78 9.59 10.92
C LEU A 15 -3.94 9.89 12.17
N PHE A 16 -4.05 11.10 12.71
CA PHE A 16 -3.32 11.51 13.90
C PHE A 16 -3.71 10.67 15.12
N THR A 17 -5.00 10.49 15.37
CA THR A 17 -5.50 9.64 16.46
C THR A 17 -5.12 8.18 16.28
N THR A 18 -5.13 7.66 15.04
CA THR A 18 -4.71 6.29 14.75
C THR A 18 -3.23 6.09 15.02
N VAL A 19 -2.37 7.02 14.59
CA VAL A 19 -0.92 6.98 14.85
C VAL A 19 -0.64 7.07 16.34
N LEU A 20 -1.28 8.00 17.06
CA LEU A 20 -1.13 8.13 18.51
C LEU A 20 -1.60 6.87 19.24
N ALA A 21 -2.79 6.35 18.91
CA ALA A 21 -3.31 5.14 19.51
C ALA A 21 -2.38 3.94 19.27
N THR A 22 -1.85 3.81 18.06
CA THR A 22 -0.88 2.77 17.71
C THR A 22 0.42 2.94 18.49
N TYR A 23 0.92 4.16 18.61
CA TYR A 23 2.12 4.45 19.39
C TYR A 23 1.94 4.13 20.87
N PHE A 24 0.88 4.62 21.51
CA PHE A 24 0.61 4.36 22.93
C PHE A 24 0.34 2.88 23.20
N THR A 25 -0.38 2.19 22.32
CA THR A 25 -0.60 0.75 22.43
C THR A 25 0.71 -0.02 22.28
N SER A 26 1.59 0.40 21.39
CA SER A 26 2.89 -0.21 21.18
C SER A 26 3.86 0.05 22.36
N ALA A 27 3.86 1.27 22.89
CA ALA A 27 4.67 1.65 24.05
C ALA A 27 4.21 0.98 25.35
N GLY A 28 2.89 0.82 25.52
CA GLY A 28 2.29 0.13 26.67
C GLY A 28 2.23 -1.40 26.57
N ARG A 29 2.71 -1.98 25.47
CA ARG A 29 2.63 -3.41 25.17
C ARG A 29 3.05 -4.35 26.31
N PRO A 30 4.21 -4.18 26.97
CA PRO A 30 4.61 -5.10 28.04
C PRO A 30 3.66 -5.06 29.23
N ALA A 31 3.24 -3.88 29.66
CA ALA A 31 2.33 -3.72 30.81
C ALA A 31 0.91 -4.25 30.51
N LEU A 32 0.40 -4.00 29.28
CA LEU A 32 -0.91 -4.51 28.85
C LEU A 32 -0.90 -6.03 28.71
N LEU A 33 0.14 -6.61 28.11
CA LEU A 33 0.27 -8.06 27.93
C LEU A 33 0.45 -8.78 29.26
N ASP A 34 1.20 -8.22 30.20
CA ASP A 34 1.41 -8.81 31.51
C ASP A 34 0.14 -8.71 32.37
N GLY A 35 -0.58 -7.59 32.30
CA GLY A 35 -1.88 -7.43 32.94
C GLY A 35 -2.93 -8.42 32.40
N LEU A 36 -2.95 -8.61 31.09
CA LEU A 36 -3.86 -9.55 30.42
C LEU A 36 -3.47 -11.01 30.74
N ARG A 37 -2.19 -11.34 30.69
CA ARG A 37 -1.66 -12.66 31.04
C ARG A 37 -1.97 -13.07 32.48
N ARG A 38 -1.96 -12.14 33.43
CA ARG A 38 -2.27 -12.41 34.84
C ARG A 38 -3.76 -12.72 35.06
N ARG A 39 -4.66 -12.17 34.23
CA ARG A 39 -6.11 -12.33 34.39
C ARG A 39 -6.72 -13.47 33.57
N LEU A 40 -5.94 -14.07 32.62
CA LEU A 40 -6.46 -15.11 31.74
C LEU A 40 -6.14 -16.51 32.29
N PRO A 41 -7.14 -17.45 32.23
CA PRO A 41 -6.92 -18.85 32.56
C PRO A 41 -5.84 -19.49 31.65
N PRO A 42 -5.13 -20.52 32.14
CA PRO A 42 -4.02 -21.17 31.42
C PRO A 42 -4.31 -21.59 29.97
N PRO A 43 -5.49 -22.16 29.63
CA PRO A 43 -5.78 -22.61 28.26
C PRO A 43 -5.92 -21.45 27.26
N TRP A 44 -6.31 -20.27 27.73
CA TRP A 44 -6.44 -19.09 26.88
C TRP A 44 -5.10 -18.41 26.57
N ARG A 45 -4.13 -18.52 27.45
CA ARG A 45 -2.78 -17.97 27.24
C ARG A 45 -2.08 -18.64 26.07
N THR A 46 -2.18 -19.97 25.95
CA THR A 46 -1.57 -20.73 24.85
C THR A 46 -2.29 -20.48 23.52
N ARG A 47 -3.62 -20.30 23.55
CA ARG A 47 -4.39 -19.97 22.33
C ARG A 47 -4.06 -18.56 21.83
N LEU A 48 -4.06 -17.57 22.72
CA LEU A 48 -3.73 -16.18 22.38
C LEU A 48 -2.26 -16.06 21.90
N GLY A 49 -1.34 -16.78 22.51
CA GLY A 49 0.05 -16.82 22.07
C GLY A 49 0.21 -17.37 20.67
N ARG A 50 -0.52 -18.44 20.31
CA ARG A 50 -0.53 -19.01 18.96
C ARG A 50 -1.17 -18.06 17.94
N VAL A 51 -2.31 -17.47 18.28
CA VAL A 51 -2.99 -16.49 17.40
C VAL A 51 -2.11 -15.26 17.17
N ALA A 52 -1.51 -14.71 18.21
CA ALA A 52 -0.62 -13.56 18.11
C ALA A 52 0.65 -13.89 17.31
N GLY A 53 1.20 -15.09 17.47
CA GLY A 53 2.34 -15.60 16.69
C GLY A 53 1.99 -15.74 15.22
N GLY A 54 0.88 -16.42 14.91
CA GLY A 54 0.38 -16.58 13.54
C GLY A 54 0.04 -15.24 12.86
N LEU A 55 -0.58 -14.32 13.60
CA LEU A 55 -0.88 -12.99 13.11
C LEU A 55 0.40 -12.19 12.79
N ARG A 56 1.42 -12.26 13.67
CA ARG A 56 2.71 -11.59 13.43
C ARG A 56 3.43 -12.16 12.22
N GLU A 57 3.39 -13.47 12.04
CA GLU A 57 3.99 -14.15 10.89
C GLU A 57 3.27 -13.81 9.60
N ALA A 58 1.93 -13.86 9.61
CA ALA A 58 1.10 -13.49 8.47
C ALA A 58 1.29 -12.01 8.07
N LEU A 59 1.25 -11.09 9.05
CA LEU A 59 1.50 -9.66 8.81
C LEU A 59 2.92 -9.39 8.30
N GLY A 60 3.93 -10.06 8.90
CA GLY A 60 5.32 -9.93 8.45
C GLY A 60 5.52 -10.44 7.03
N GLY A 61 4.88 -11.57 6.69
CA GLY A 61 4.89 -12.11 5.33
C GLY A 61 4.18 -11.21 4.33
N TRP A 62 3.01 -10.69 4.70
CA TRP A 62 2.26 -9.75 3.87
C TRP A 62 3.04 -8.45 3.63
N LEU A 63 3.64 -7.87 4.68
CA LEU A 63 4.40 -6.63 4.59
C LEU A 63 5.63 -6.78 3.68
N LYS A 64 6.33 -7.93 3.77
CA LYS A 64 7.45 -8.25 2.86
C LYS A 64 6.99 -8.37 1.41
N ALA A 65 5.88 -9.07 1.17
CA ALA A 65 5.31 -9.21 -0.17
C ALA A 65 4.88 -7.84 -0.73
N GLN A 66 4.22 -7.02 0.08
CA GLN A 66 3.80 -5.67 -0.31
C GLN A 66 4.99 -4.75 -0.59
N GLY A 67 6.05 -4.80 0.23
CA GLY A 67 7.28 -4.05 -0.01
C GLY A 67 7.96 -4.45 -1.32
N LEU A 68 8.00 -5.75 -1.63
CA LEU A 68 8.57 -6.24 -2.89
C LEU A 68 7.74 -5.76 -4.10
N LEU A 69 6.41 -5.86 -4.01
CA LEU A 69 5.52 -5.35 -5.07
C LEU A 69 5.72 -3.85 -5.30
N MET A 70 5.79 -3.08 -4.22
CA MET A 70 6.05 -1.63 -4.28
C MET A 70 7.38 -1.31 -4.97
N LEU A 71 8.46 -2.04 -4.66
CA LEU A 71 9.76 -1.85 -5.30
C LEU A 71 9.71 -2.16 -6.79
N ILE A 72 8.98 -3.17 -7.20
CA ILE A 72 8.81 -3.54 -8.60
C ILE A 72 8.01 -2.48 -9.35
N THR A 73 6.86 -2.07 -8.81
CA THR A 73 6.04 -0.99 -9.38
C THR A 73 6.83 0.31 -9.47
N PHE A 74 7.63 0.63 -8.44
CA PHE A 74 8.55 1.78 -8.48
C PHE A 74 9.54 1.69 -9.65
N GLY A 75 10.16 0.53 -9.86
CA GLY A 75 11.09 0.31 -10.97
C GLY A 75 10.42 0.46 -12.34
N GLU A 76 9.23 -0.11 -12.51
CA GLU A 76 8.44 0.01 -13.75
C GLU A 76 8.04 1.46 -14.04
N LEU A 77 7.55 2.18 -13.01
CA LEU A 77 7.19 3.59 -13.11
C LEU A 77 8.40 4.47 -13.39
N ALA A 78 9.52 4.24 -12.70
CA ALA A 78 10.74 4.99 -12.90
C ALA A 78 11.27 4.83 -14.34
N ALA A 79 11.32 3.60 -14.85
CA ALA A 79 11.70 3.31 -16.23
C ALA A 79 10.75 3.99 -17.23
N GLY A 80 9.43 3.88 -17.02
CA GLY A 80 8.43 4.51 -17.89
C GLY A 80 8.52 6.04 -17.90
N PHE A 81 8.63 6.67 -16.75
CA PHE A 81 8.74 8.13 -16.65
C PHE A 81 10.07 8.65 -17.22
N LEU A 82 11.17 7.90 -17.06
CA LEU A 82 12.44 8.24 -17.70
C LEU A 82 12.35 8.18 -19.24
N LEU A 83 11.69 7.16 -19.79
CA LEU A 83 11.46 7.03 -21.23
C LEU A 83 10.57 8.16 -21.77
N LEU A 84 9.58 8.57 -21.00
CA LEU A 84 8.70 9.70 -21.33
C LEU A 84 9.35 11.07 -21.09
N ARG A 85 10.57 11.09 -20.51
CA ARG A 85 11.31 12.31 -20.13
C ARG A 85 10.54 13.22 -19.18
N VAL A 86 9.83 12.61 -18.24
CA VAL A 86 9.11 13.36 -17.20
C VAL A 86 10.13 13.98 -16.25
N GLU A 87 9.97 15.26 -15.96
CA GLU A 87 10.76 15.92 -14.91
C GLU A 87 10.46 15.28 -13.56
N LEU A 88 11.49 15.12 -12.72
CA LEU A 88 11.37 14.47 -11.42
C LEU A 88 10.82 13.02 -11.48
N SER A 89 11.13 12.29 -12.56
CA SER A 89 10.63 10.93 -12.82
C SER A 89 10.76 9.98 -11.63
N LEU A 90 11.89 10.00 -10.92
CA LEU A 90 12.11 9.15 -9.74
C LEU A 90 11.24 9.55 -8.55
N LEU A 91 11.06 10.85 -8.32
CA LEU A 91 10.20 11.34 -7.24
C LEU A 91 8.74 10.99 -7.51
N LEU A 92 8.26 11.24 -8.73
CA LEU A 92 6.91 10.90 -9.12
C LEU A 92 6.65 9.39 -9.12
N ALA A 93 7.62 8.59 -9.59
CA ALA A 93 7.54 7.14 -9.51
C ALA A 93 7.42 6.65 -8.06
N GLY A 94 8.19 7.24 -7.14
CA GLY A 94 8.10 6.94 -5.71
C GLY A 94 6.75 7.30 -5.10
N LEU A 95 6.22 8.47 -5.40
CA LEU A 95 4.90 8.90 -4.92
C LEU A 95 3.77 8.02 -5.46
N VAL A 96 3.80 7.70 -6.76
CA VAL A 96 2.78 6.83 -7.38
C VAL A 96 2.88 5.40 -6.84
N ALA A 97 4.10 4.87 -6.67
CA ALA A 97 4.30 3.54 -6.07
C ALA A 97 3.82 3.48 -4.60
N LEU A 98 3.97 4.58 -3.86
CA LEU A 98 3.45 4.69 -2.49
C LEU A 98 1.91 4.68 -2.48
N VAL A 99 1.28 5.39 -3.40
CA VAL A 99 -0.19 5.36 -3.57
C VAL A 99 -0.67 3.97 -4.00
N ASP A 100 0.08 3.30 -4.88
CA ASP A 100 -0.22 1.93 -5.33
C ASP A 100 -0.10 0.89 -4.20
N ALA A 101 0.75 1.14 -3.21
CA ALA A 101 0.87 0.28 -2.03
C ALA A 101 -0.39 0.25 -1.17
N LEU A 102 -1.27 1.25 -1.29
CA LEU A 102 -2.55 1.28 -0.59
C LEU A 102 -3.56 0.33 -1.26
N PRO A 103 -4.23 -0.56 -0.50
CA PRO A 103 -5.09 -1.60 -1.05
C PRO A 103 -6.34 -1.07 -1.79
N VAL A 104 -6.68 0.20 -1.60
CA VAL A 104 -7.85 0.86 -2.20
C VAL A 104 -7.48 1.61 -3.47
N PHE A 105 -6.23 2.09 -3.56
CA PHE A 105 -5.74 2.87 -4.69
C PHE A 105 -4.76 2.02 -5.49
N GLY A 106 -4.87 2.02 -6.79
CA GLY A 106 -3.90 1.40 -7.68
C GLY A 106 -3.17 2.46 -8.50
N THR A 107 -2.11 2.09 -9.22
CA THR A 107 -1.42 2.98 -10.18
C THR A 107 -2.39 3.66 -11.13
N GLY A 108 -3.48 2.99 -11.50
CA GLY A 108 -4.53 3.55 -12.37
C GLY A 108 -5.21 4.79 -11.83
N THR A 109 -5.36 4.92 -10.51
CA THR A 109 -5.97 6.10 -9.87
C THR A 109 -5.18 7.38 -10.16
N VAL A 110 -3.88 7.28 -10.39
CA VAL A 110 -3.01 8.42 -10.72
C VAL A 110 -2.77 8.52 -12.22
N LEU A 111 -2.39 7.40 -12.86
CA LEU A 111 -1.98 7.40 -14.27
C LEU A 111 -3.13 7.68 -15.23
N LEU A 112 -4.34 7.18 -14.97
CA LEU A 112 -5.49 7.39 -15.87
C LEU A 112 -5.96 8.85 -15.90
N PRO A 113 -6.20 9.54 -14.75
CA PRO A 113 -6.52 10.96 -14.78
C PRO A 113 -5.40 11.79 -15.42
N TRP A 114 -4.14 11.45 -15.13
CA TRP A 114 -3.02 12.15 -15.73
C TRP A 114 -2.96 11.97 -17.27
N ALA A 115 -3.19 10.75 -17.77
CA ALA A 115 -3.26 10.49 -19.21
C ALA A 115 -4.37 11.30 -19.89
N VAL A 116 -5.54 11.41 -19.24
CA VAL A 116 -6.65 12.23 -19.74
C VAL A 116 -6.27 13.71 -19.77
N LEU A 117 -5.67 14.23 -18.69
CA LEU A 117 -5.23 15.63 -18.64
C LEU A 117 -4.16 15.93 -19.69
N ALA A 118 -3.21 15.02 -19.93
CA ALA A 118 -2.20 15.15 -20.96
C ALA A 118 -2.84 15.19 -22.36
N LEU A 119 -3.86 14.36 -22.61
CA LEU A 119 -4.60 14.33 -23.86
C LEU A 119 -5.36 15.65 -24.09
N LEU A 120 -6.04 16.16 -23.07
CA LEU A 120 -6.76 17.44 -23.13
C LEU A 120 -5.80 18.62 -23.33
N GLY A 121 -4.57 18.51 -22.81
CA GLY A 121 -3.49 19.48 -23.03
C GLY A 121 -2.83 19.40 -24.41
N GLY A 122 -3.25 18.44 -25.26
CA GLY A 122 -2.70 18.26 -26.62
C GLY A 122 -1.43 17.39 -26.66
N ASP A 123 -0.93 16.90 -25.54
CA ASP A 123 0.24 16.02 -25.49
C ASP A 123 -0.17 14.55 -25.64
N VAL A 124 -0.46 14.18 -26.90
CA VAL A 124 -0.86 12.81 -27.25
C VAL A 124 0.25 11.81 -26.93
N ARG A 125 1.52 12.20 -27.09
CA ARG A 125 2.66 11.31 -26.80
C ARG A 125 2.70 10.93 -25.32
N MET A 126 2.54 11.90 -24.45
CA MET A 126 2.52 11.69 -23.00
C MET A 126 1.31 10.84 -22.59
N SER A 127 0.13 11.15 -23.11
CA SER A 127 -1.10 10.40 -22.82
C SER A 127 -0.98 8.92 -23.21
N VAL A 128 -0.55 8.64 -24.44
CA VAL A 128 -0.37 7.26 -24.93
C VAL A 128 0.72 6.55 -24.10
N GLY A 129 1.83 7.22 -23.80
CA GLY A 129 2.89 6.68 -22.98
C GLY A 129 2.41 6.26 -21.58
N LEU A 130 1.60 7.09 -20.92
CA LEU A 130 1.03 6.79 -19.61
C LEU A 130 0.04 5.61 -19.68
N LEU A 131 -0.78 5.52 -20.72
CA LEU A 131 -1.71 4.39 -20.92
C LEU A 131 -0.97 3.07 -21.17
N VAL A 132 0.09 3.08 -21.99
CA VAL A 132 0.93 1.91 -22.22
C VAL A 132 1.62 1.50 -20.93
N LEU A 133 2.19 2.43 -20.18
CA LEU A 133 2.83 2.17 -18.89
C LEU A 133 1.84 1.55 -17.89
N TYR A 134 0.64 2.11 -17.79
CA TYR A 134 -0.42 1.54 -16.97
C TYR A 134 -0.78 0.11 -17.38
N SER A 135 -0.90 -0.14 -18.69
CA SER A 135 -1.22 -1.47 -19.21
C SER A 135 -0.13 -2.50 -18.88
N VAL A 136 1.13 -2.12 -19.00
CA VAL A 136 2.27 -2.97 -18.64
C VAL A 136 2.27 -3.29 -17.16
N ILE A 137 2.13 -2.29 -16.29
CA ILE A 137 2.09 -2.48 -14.83
C ILE A 137 0.91 -3.39 -14.43
N SER A 138 -0.28 -3.15 -15.01
CA SER A 138 -1.47 -3.97 -14.75
C SER A 138 -1.29 -5.42 -15.19
N LEU A 139 -0.68 -5.65 -16.35
CA LEU A 139 -0.40 -6.98 -16.86
C LEU A 139 0.61 -7.72 -15.95
N VAL A 140 1.69 -7.06 -15.59
CA VAL A 140 2.71 -7.61 -14.69
C VAL A 140 2.09 -7.95 -13.33
N ARG A 141 1.22 -7.07 -12.80
CA ARG A 141 0.49 -7.30 -11.55
C ARG A 141 -0.41 -8.53 -11.65
N SER A 142 -1.22 -8.63 -12.70
CA SER A 142 -2.14 -9.77 -12.93
C SER A 142 -1.42 -11.10 -13.06
N LEU A 143 -0.21 -11.11 -13.60
CA LEU A 143 0.59 -12.33 -13.70
C LEU A 143 1.24 -12.75 -12.38
N ARG A 144 1.41 -11.82 -11.44
CA ARG A 144 2.08 -12.07 -10.14
C ARG A 144 1.12 -12.39 -9.00
N GLU A 145 -0.08 -11.80 -8.99
CA GLU A 145 -1.07 -12.05 -7.94
C GLU A 145 -1.37 -13.54 -7.75
N PRO A 146 -1.66 -14.36 -8.79
CA PRO A 146 -1.96 -15.78 -8.60
C PRO A 146 -0.76 -16.61 -8.14
N ARG A 147 0.48 -16.20 -8.45
CA ARG A 147 1.69 -16.94 -8.05
C ARG A 147 2.09 -16.72 -6.60
N LEU A 148 1.80 -15.54 -6.05
CA LEU A 148 2.13 -15.21 -4.66
C LEU A 148 1.07 -15.74 -3.67
N VAL A 149 -0.18 -15.87 -4.10
CA VAL A 149 -1.27 -16.43 -3.30
C VAL A 149 -1.31 -17.95 -3.37
N GLY A 150 -1.08 -18.54 -4.54
CA GLY A 150 -1.11 -20.00 -4.74
C GLY A 150 0.02 -20.76 -4.04
N ALA A 151 1.18 -20.13 -3.82
CA ALA A 151 2.32 -20.77 -3.15
C ALA A 151 2.17 -20.88 -1.62
N ARG A 152 1.14 -20.25 -1.02
CA ARG A 152 0.94 -20.23 0.44
C ARG A 152 -0.34 -20.89 0.93
N VAL A 153 -1.25 -21.26 0.04
CA VAL A 153 -2.44 -22.05 0.34
C VAL A 153 -2.22 -23.41 -0.28
N GLY A 154 -1.37 -24.23 0.35
CA GLY A 154 -1.07 -25.58 -0.09
C GLY A 154 -2.35 -26.38 -0.40
N LEU A 155 -2.75 -26.39 -1.62
CA LEU A 155 -3.69 -27.30 -2.28
C LEU A 155 -2.92 -28.00 -3.38
#